data_ed2274cc355278b79be09f7851876840
#
_entry.id   ed2274cc355278b79be09f7851876840
#
_cell.length_a   1.000
_cell.length_b   1.000
_cell.length_c   1.000
_cell.angle_alpha   90.00
_cell.angle_beta   90.00
_cell.angle_gamma   90.00
#
_symmetry.space_group_name_H-M   'P 1'
#
loop_
_entity.id
_entity.type
_entity.pdbx_description
1 polymer ?
#
loop_
_entity_poly.entity_id
_entity_poly.type
_entity_poly.pdbx_seq_one_letter_code
_entity_poly.pdbx_strand_id
1 'polypeptide(L)' 'MKRYKVREIIKMLEADGWYLHATKGDHRQFKHPTKKGRVTVNKKMSDTLEQEILNSIFKQAGWR' A
#
# COMPACT_ATOMS: atom_id res chain seq x y z
N MET A 1 0.21 -17.89 7.95
CA MET A 1 0.08 -16.43 7.81
C MET A 1 -0.63 -16.08 6.52
N LYS A 2 -1.49 -15.11 6.58
CA LYS A 2 -2.19 -14.66 5.38
C LYS A 2 -1.25 -13.89 4.46
N ARG A 3 -1.28 -14.21 3.19
CA ARG A 3 -0.54 -13.48 2.17
C ARG A 3 -1.49 -12.57 1.42
N TYR A 4 -1.01 -11.41 1.03
CA TYR A 4 -1.80 -10.43 0.30
C TYR A 4 -1.20 -10.19 -1.07
N LYS A 5 -2.07 -10.08 -2.06
CA LYS A 5 -1.67 -9.57 -3.37
C LYS A 5 -1.67 -8.05 -3.33
N VAL A 6 -0.87 -7.45 -4.23
CA VAL A 6 -0.79 -5.98 -4.32
C VAL A 6 -2.18 -5.36 -4.44
N ARG A 7 -3.03 -5.90 -5.32
CA ARG A 7 -4.38 -5.37 -5.53
C ARG A 7 -5.25 -5.41 -4.26
N GLU A 8 -5.04 -6.42 -3.41
CA GLU A 8 -5.78 -6.53 -2.15
C GLU A 8 -5.36 -5.42 -1.17
N ILE A 9 -4.06 -5.17 -1.08
CA ILE A 9 -3.53 -4.12 -0.24
C ILE A 9 -4.01 -2.75 -0.71
N ILE A 10 -4.04 -2.53 -2.03
CA ILE A 10 -4.54 -1.28 -2.60
C ILE A 10 -6.00 -1.06 -2.23
N LYS A 11 -6.82 -2.10 -2.30
CA LYS A 11 -8.22 -1.99 -1.88
C LYS A 11 -8.35 -1.64 -0.41
N MET A 12 -7.51 -2.23 0.43
CA MET A 12 -7.48 -1.91 1.85
C MET A 12 -7.08 -0.46 2.11
N LEU A 13 -6.08 0.02 1.36
CA LEU A 13 -5.65 1.41 1.46
C LEU A 13 -6.79 2.35 1.06
N GLU A 14 -7.43 2.08 -0.06
CA GLU A 14 -8.55 2.90 -0.54
C GLU A 14 -9.71 2.92 0.46
N ALA A 15 -10.01 1.79 1.05
CA ALA A 15 -11.06 1.70 2.07
C ALA A 15 -10.73 2.53 3.31
N ASP A 16 -9.44 2.71 3.60
CA ASP A 16 -8.98 3.53 4.73
C ASP A 16 -8.88 5.02 4.39
N GLY A 17 -9.11 5.37 3.12
CA GLY A 17 -9.09 6.76 2.67
C GLY A 17 -7.83 7.16 1.91
N TRP A 18 -6.89 6.23 1.71
CA TRP A 18 -5.70 6.51 0.91
C TRP A 18 -6.07 6.60 -0.57
N TYR A 19 -5.46 7.52 -1.28
CA TYR A 19 -5.70 7.70 -2.71
C TYR A 19 -4.37 7.72 -3.46
N LEU A 20 -4.41 7.29 -4.70
CA LEU A 20 -3.22 7.28 -5.55
C LEU A 20 -2.81 8.71 -5.88
N HIS A 21 -1.60 9.07 -5.48
CA HIS A 21 -1.04 10.40 -5.70
C HIS A 21 -0.13 10.44 -6.92
N ALA A 22 0.71 9.42 -7.07
CA ALA A 22 1.67 9.37 -8.17
C ALA A 22 2.01 7.92 -8.51
N THR A 23 2.27 7.68 -9.78
CA THR A 23 2.71 6.37 -10.28
C THR A 23 3.96 6.57 -11.13
N LYS A 24 4.97 5.73 -10.86
CA LYS A 24 6.18 5.72 -11.68
C LYS A 24 6.59 4.26 -11.87
N GLY A 25 6.38 3.73 -13.07
CA GLY A 25 6.57 2.32 -13.34
C GLY A 25 5.68 1.48 -12.44
N ASP A 26 6.27 0.56 -11.67
CA ASP A 26 5.54 -0.28 -10.73
C ASP A 26 5.39 0.34 -9.34
N HIS A 27 5.90 1.56 -9.17
CA HIS A 27 5.82 2.25 -7.87
C HIS A 27 4.60 3.14 -7.82
N ARG A 28 3.72 2.89 -6.85
CA ARG A 28 2.53 3.68 -6.62
C ARG A 28 2.62 4.35 -5.26
N GLN A 29 2.45 5.65 -5.24
CA GLN A 29 2.50 6.42 -4.00
C GLN A 29 1.10 6.86 -3.63
N PHE A 30 0.70 6.55 -2.41
CA PHE A 30 -0.62 6.90 -1.89
C PHE A 30 -0.50 7.96 -0.82
N LYS A 31 -1.47 8.85 -0.77
CA LYS A 31 -1.61 9.87 0.27
C LYS A 31 -2.96 9.77 0.94
N HIS A 32 -3.06 10.37 2.11
CA HIS A 32 -4.29 10.37 2.90
C HIS A 32 -4.66 11.79 3.28
N PRO A 33 -5.96 12.15 3.26
CA PRO A 33 -6.37 13.51 3.58
C PRO A 33 -6.09 13.94 5.02
N THR A 34 -6.01 12.99 5.96
CA THR A 34 -5.80 13.31 7.38
C THR A 34 -4.58 12.66 7.99
N LYS A 35 -4.08 11.56 7.41
CA LYS A 35 -2.89 10.90 7.91
C LYS A 35 -1.64 11.45 7.23
N LYS A 36 -0.58 11.63 8.01
CA LYS A 36 0.69 12.14 7.47
C LYS A 36 1.46 11.05 6.74
N GLY A 37 2.37 11.49 5.86
CA GLY A 37 3.26 10.60 5.16
C GLY A 37 2.67 10.01 3.90
N ARG A 38 3.33 9.00 3.39
CA ARG A 38 2.94 8.31 2.16
C ARG A 38 3.05 6.82 2.35
N VAL A 39 2.26 6.10 1.58
CA VAL A 39 2.41 4.65 1.47
C VAL A 39 2.89 4.36 0.07
N THR A 40 4.02 3.67 -0.05
CA THR A 40 4.56 3.27 -1.34
C THR A 40 4.33 1.78 -1.53
N VAL A 41 3.65 1.46 -2.62
CA VAL A 41 3.41 0.07 -3.01
C VAL A 41 4.09 -0.15 -4.34
N ASN A 42 5.07 -1.05 -4.38
CA ASN A 42 5.74 -1.43 -5.61
C ASN A 42 5.31 -2.85 -5.98
N LYS A 43 5.72 -3.31 -7.15
CA LYS A 43 5.35 -4.59 -7.75
C LYS A 43 4.02 -4.52 -8.51
N LYS A 44 3.78 -5.54 -9.31
CA LYS A 44 2.59 -5.63 -10.17
C LYS A 44 1.35 -5.99 -9.35
N MET A 45 0.19 -5.61 -9.86
CA MET A 45 -1.08 -5.85 -9.17
C MET A 45 -1.33 -7.31 -8.83
N SER A 46 -0.84 -8.23 -9.66
CA SER A 46 -1.03 -9.67 -9.46
C SER A 46 0.03 -10.30 -8.56
N ASP A 47 1.07 -9.55 -8.20
CA ASP A 47 2.15 -10.07 -7.37
C ASP A 47 1.69 -10.23 -5.92
N THR A 48 2.28 -11.22 -5.25
CA THR A 48 2.08 -11.43 -3.83
C THR A 48 3.15 -10.67 -3.06
N LEU A 49 2.75 -9.93 -2.04
CA LEU A 49 3.67 -9.16 -1.23
C LEU A 49 4.33 -10.02 -0.17
N GLU A 50 5.63 -9.86 -0.01
CA GLU A 50 6.40 -10.52 1.03
C GLU A 50 6.07 -9.91 2.39
N GLN A 51 6.27 -10.71 3.45
CA GLN A 51 5.92 -10.27 4.80
C GLN A 51 6.63 -8.98 5.21
N GLU A 52 7.88 -8.82 4.83
CA GLU A 52 8.64 -7.61 5.16
C GLU A 52 8.04 -6.38 4.52
N ILE A 53 7.62 -6.51 3.26
CA ILE A 53 6.98 -5.41 2.52
C ILE A 53 5.62 -5.10 3.14
N LEU A 54 4.86 -6.12 3.49
CA LEU A 54 3.57 -5.95 4.16
C LEU A 54 3.72 -5.20 5.49
N ASN A 55 4.72 -5.59 6.28
CA ASN A 55 4.98 -4.93 7.56
C ASN A 55 5.29 -3.45 7.36
N SER A 56 6.09 -3.13 6.34
CA SER A 56 6.44 -1.76 6.01
C SER A 56 5.20 -0.96 5.60
N ILE A 57 4.35 -1.54 4.74
CA ILE A 57 3.12 -0.88 4.28
C ILE A 57 2.17 -0.63 5.45
N PHE A 58 1.97 -1.63 6.30
CA PHE A 58 1.10 -1.50 7.46
C PHE A 58 1.58 -0.39 8.39
N LYS A 59 2.89 -0.31 8.60
CA LYS A 59 3.48 0.73 9.42
C LYS A 59 3.29 2.11 8.79
N GLN A 60 3.55 2.24 7.49
CA GLN A 60 3.36 3.49 6.76
C GLN A 60 1.91 3.94 6.78
N ALA A 61 0.98 3.01 6.68
CA ALA A 61 -0.45 3.29 6.66
C ALA A 61 -1.02 3.60 8.05
N GLY A 62 -0.22 3.41 9.10
CA GLY A 62 -0.69 3.65 10.45
C GLY A 62 -1.55 2.51 11.00
N TRP A 63 -1.46 1.33 10.42
CA TRP A 63 -2.22 0.15 10.86
C TRP A 63 -1.49 -0.65 11.94
N ARG A 64 -0.30 -0.25 12.29
CA ARG A 64 0.52 -0.85 13.33
C ARG A 64 1.18 0.22 14.18
#